data_7837f5ad1553d145ed667c4b2f20ff8e
#
_entry.id   7837f5ad1553d145ed667c4b2f20ff8e
#
_cell.length_a   1.000
_cell.length_b   1.000
_cell.length_c   1.000
_cell.angle_alpha   90.00
_cell.angle_beta   90.00
_cell.angle_gamma   90.00
#
_symmetry.space_group_name_H-M   'P 1'
#
loop_
_entity.id
_entity.type
_entity.pdbx_description
1 polymer ?
#
loop_
_entity_poly.entity_id
_entity_poly.type
_entity_poly.pdbx_seq_one_letter_code
_entity_poly.pdbx_strand_id
1 'polypeptide(L)'
;MELDWNILRSGEQTIYRLRGLYERYGYRRFKMSKFEAYDLYVRNKDFLVSDRMITFTDARGVLMALKPDVTLSIIKNTRDDDNGPRKVYYNETVYRTGKGDDTFQEIMQTGLECIGNLDFYHIYEVIALAVQSLGAISPDYVLDVSHMGLVSGFMEAAGVAEEDYPTVLGAVREKNAAALRAFCEEKGLSGTVCALLEKLVSTYGTMETVLEELAPLCVGGKKTREAWEELNRLCQLLKANGLGDKVYLDFSVEGDMSYYSGIVFRGFIKSLSAGVLSGGLRRSSSLR
;
A
#
# COMPACT_ATOMS: atom_id res chain seq x y z
N MET A 1 0.51 33.08 -22.46
CA MET A 1 -0.52 33.29 -21.41
C MET A 1 -0.06 32.44 -20.22
N GLU A 2 0.46 33.08 -19.18
CA GLU A 2 0.82 32.40 -17.94
C GLU A 2 -0.47 32.04 -17.17
N LEU A 3 -0.51 30.84 -16.63
CA LEU A 3 -1.63 30.39 -15.80
C LEU A 3 -1.53 31.13 -14.46
N ASP A 4 -2.56 31.86 -14.08
CA ASP A 4 -2.66 32.43 -12.74
C ASP A 4 -3.03 31.31 -11.73
N TRP A 5 -2.03 30.81 -11.02
CA TRP A 5 -2.20 29.76 -10.01
C TRP A 5 -3.12 30.16 -8.86
N ASN A 6 -3.36 31.47 -8.64
CA ASN A 6 -4.22 31.96 -7.54
C ASN A 6 -5.71 31.70 -7.80
N ILE A 7 -6.12 31.44 -9.04
CA ILE A 7 -7.50 31.06 -9.35
C ILE A 7 -7.82 29.60 -8.97
N LEU A 8 -6.79 28.77 -8.75
CA LEU A 8 -6.95 27.36 -8.41
C LEU A 8 -7.07 27.19 -6.90
N ARG A 9 -8.03 26.38 -6.48
CA ARG A 9 -8.13 25.94 -5.07
C ARG A 9 -6.92 25.08 -4.71
N SER A 10 -6.58 24.99 -3.43
CA SER A 10 -5.41 24.22 -2.95
C SER A 10 -5.41 22.77 -3.40
N GLY A 11 -6.58 22.12 -3.41
CA GLY A 11 -6.73 20.76 -3.93
C GLY A 11 -6.43 20.64 -5.43
N GLU A 12 -6.88 21.61 -6.24
CA GLU A 12 -6.59 21.63 -7.67
C GLU A 12 -5.11 21.86 -7.93
N GLN A 13 -4.50 22.81 -7.21
CA GLN A 13 -3.04 23.04 -7.29
C GLN A 13 -2.26 21.76 -6.95
N THR A 14 -2.67 21.04 -5.90
CA THR A 14 -2.07 19.77 -5.52
C THR A 14 -2.16 18.74 -6.66
N ILE A 15 -3.33 18.58 -7.26
CA ILE A 15 -3.53 17.65 -8.40
C ILE A 15 -2.58 18.00 -9.55
N TYR A 16 -2.44 19.29 -9.90
CA TYR A 16 -1.54 19.69 -11.00
C TYR A 16 -0.07 19.48 -10.65
N ARG A 17 0.34 19.71 -9.39
CA ARG A 17 1.70 19.42 -8.91
C ARG A 17 2.01 17.93 -8.99
N LEU A 18 1.11 17.06 -8.52
CA LEU A 18 1.26 15.61 -8.58
C LEU A 18 1.30 15.12 -10.04
N ARG A 19 0.43 15.64 -10.90
CA ARG A 19 0.46 15.35 -12.33
C ARG A 19 1.82 15.66 -12.94
N GLY A 20 2.34 16.88 -12.72
CA GLY A 20 3.65 17.28 -13.24
C GLY A 20 4.79 16.42 -12.67
N LEU A 21 4.69 15.99 -11.41
CA LEU A 21 5.62 15.06 -10.80
C LEU A 21 5.62 13.71 -11.54
N TYR A 22 4.44 13.09 -11.70
CA TYR A 22 4.32 11.75 -12.31
C TYR A 22 4.71 11.75 -13.81
N GLU A 23 4.34 12.78 -14.57
CA GLU A 23 4.70 12.90 -15.97
C GLU A 23 6.23 13.00 -16.18
N ARG A 24 6.98 13.65 -15.26
CA ARG A 24 8.46 13.68 -15.31
C ARG A 24 9.11 12.30 -15.14
N TYR A 25 8.43 11.34 -14.48
CA TYR A 25 8.88 9.95 -14.33
C TYR A 25 8.33 9.03 -15.43
N GLY A 26 7.70 9.61 -16.47
CA GLY A 26 7.20 8.85 -17.61
C GLY A 26 5.82 8.21 -17.41
N TYR A 27 5.12 8.52 -16.32
CA TYR A 27 3.76 8.08 -16.12
C TYR A 27 2.81 8.80 -17.06
N ARG A 28 1.90 8.08 -17.68
CA ARG A 28 0.90 8.62 -18.60
C ARG A 28 -0.48 8.64 -17.95
N ARG A 29 -1.27 9.65 -18.28
CA ARG A 29 -2.61 9.76 -17.73
C ARG A 29 -3.48 8.59 -18.19
N PHE A 30 -4.09 7.91 -17.23
CA PHE A 30 -5.14 6.93 -17.45
C PHE A 30 -6.48 7.57 -17.13
N LYS A 31 -7.44 7.43 -18.06
CA LYS A 31 -8.83 7.89 -17.88
C LYS A 31 -9.74 6.69 -18.02
N MET A 32 -10.69 6.56 -17.11
CA MET A 32 -11.61 5.43 -17.09
C MET A 32 -13.07 5.86 -17.07
N SER A 33 -13.98 4.92 -17.34
CA SER A 33 -15.41 5.10 -17.15
C SER A 33 -15.73 5.27 -15.65
N LYS A 34 -16.85 5.96 -15.36
CA LYS A 34 -17.39 6.05 -13.99
C LYS A 34 -18.05 4.74 -13.54
N PHE A 35 -18.42 3.89 -14.47
CA PHE A 35 -19.13 2.63 -14.23
C PHE A 35 -18.59 1.52 -15.12
N GLU A 36 -18.69 0.30 -14.61
CA GLU A 36 -18.24 -0.92 -15.26
C GLU A 36 -19.32 -2.01 -15.09
N ALA A 37 -19.26 -3.07 -15.88
CA ALA A 37 -20.12 -4.23 -15.66
C ALA A 37 -19.85 -4.83 -14.27
N TYR A 38 -20.92 -5.11 -13.51
CA TYR A 38 -20.81 -5.67 -12.14
C TYR A 38 -20.00 -6.96 -12.08
N ASP A 39 -20.09 -7.80 -13.12
CA ASP A 39 -19.34 -9.04 -13.23
C ASP A 39 -17.83 -8.88 -13.11
N LEU A 40 -17.28 -7.73 -13.49
CA LEU A 40 -15.85 -7.44 -13.33
C LEU A 40 -15.45 -7.54 -11.84
N TYR A 41 -16.28 -6.99 -10.98
CA TYR A 41 -16.03 -6.95 -9.54
C TYR A 41 -16.31 -8.30 -8.87
N VAL A 42 -17.36 -9.00 -9.29
CA VAL A 42 -17.68 -10.34 -8.75
C VAL A 42 -16.56 -11.34 -8.98
N ARG A 43 -15.94 -11.29 -10.17
CA ARG A 43 -14.81 -12.20 -10.52
C ARG A 43 -13.52 -11.84 -9.80
N ASN A 44 -13.42 -10.65 -9.25
CA ASN A 44 -12.20 -10.11 -8.65
C ASN A 44 -12.44 -9.57 -7.23
N LYS A 45 -13.23 -10.31 -6.43
CA LYS A 45 -13.63 -9.88 -5.09
C LYS A 45 -12.44 -9.60 -4.16
N ASP A 46 -11.37 -10.36 -4.28
CA ASP A 46 -10.16 -10.25 -3.46
C ASP A 46 -9.42 -8.91 -3.67
N PHE A 47 -9.76 -8.17 -4.73
CA PHE A 47 -9.20 -6.84 -5.02
C PHE A 47 -10.06 -5.69 -4.52
N LEU A 48 -11.24 -5.96 -3.98
CA LEU A 48 -12.16 -4.91 -3.59
C LEU A 48 -11.87 -4.40 -2.19
N VAL A 49 -11.71 -3.10 -2.06
CA VAL A 49 -11.59 -2.41 -0.77
C VAL A 49 -12.91 -2.46 0.03
N SER A 50 -14.03 -2.77 -0.62
CA SER A 50 -15.36 -2.85 0.00
C SER A 50 -16.27 -3.78 -0.79
N ASP A 51 -16.97 -4.66 -0.09
CA ASP A 51 -18.01 -5.54 -0.66
C ASP A 51 -19.31 -4.77 -1.00
N ARG A 52 -19.43 -3.53 -0.55
CA ARG A 52 -20.60 -2.68 -0.76
C ARG A 52 -20.41 -1.79 -1.97
N MET A 53 -20.96 -2.22 -3.10
CA MET A 53 -20.92 -1.50 -4.37
C MET A 53 -22.27 -0.86 -4.67
N ILE A 54 -22.23 0.33 -5.25
CA ILE A 54 -23.42 1.00 -5.77
C ILE A 54 -23.71 0.43 -7.15
N THR A 55 -24.83 -0.26 -7.31
CA THR A 55 -25.23 -0.92 -8.55
C THR A 55 -26.46 -0.30 -9.17
N PHE A 56 -26.59 -0.41 -10.48
CA PHE A 56 -27.75 0.01 -11.27
C PHE A 56 -27.87 -0.84 -12.54
N THR A 57 -29.03 -0.80 -13.19
CA THR A 57 -29.26 -1.51 -14.45
C THR A 57 -29.21 -0.53 -15.63
N ASP A 58 -28.42 -0.85 -16.66
CA ASP A 58 -28.38 -0.04 -17.88
C ASP A 58 -29.65 -0.23 -18.75
N ALA A 59 -29.76 0.55 -19.84
CA ALA A 59 -30.89 0.50 -20.73
C ALA A 59 -31.10 -0.86 -21.46
N ARG A 60 -30.09 -1.73 -21.42
CA ARG A 60 -30.12 -3.09 -22.01
C ARG A 60 -30.43 -4.17 -20.98
N GLY A 61 -30.67 -3.80 -19.71
CA GLY A 61 -30.89 -4.73 -18.61
C GLY A 61 -29.60 -5.31 -18.01
N VAL A 62 -28.42 -4.78 -18.34
CA VAL A 62 -27.13 -5.25 -17.79
C VAL A 62 -26.90 -4.62 -16.42
N LEU A 63 -26.53 -5.45 -15.44
CA LEU A 63 -26.17 -4.95 -14.11
C LEU A 63 -24.79 -4.27 -14.17
N MET A 64 -24.75 -3.02 -13.81
CA MET A 64 -23.59 -2.15 -13.77
C MET A 64 -23.26 -1.75 -12.32
N ALA A 65 -22.01 -1.36 -12.07
CA ALA A 65 -21.61 -0.78 -10.80
C ALA A 65 -20.84 0.54 -11.01
N LEU A 66 -21.04 1.49 -10.10
CA LEU A 66 -20.15 2.63 -9.99
C LEU A 66 -18.80 2.12 -9.47
N LYS A 67 -17.69 2.58 -10.06
CA LYS A 67 -16.34 2.08 -9.72
C LYS A 67 -15.99 2.35 -8.24
N PRO A 68 -15.77 1.31 -7.44
CA PRO A 68 -15.35 1.44 -6.04
C PRO A 68 -13.83 1.60 -5.90
N ASP A 69 -13.09 1.24 -6.95
CA ASP A 69 -11.64 1.22 -7.01
C ASP A 69 -11.13 1.52 -8.42
N VAL A 70 -9.93 2.07 -8.50
CA VAL A 70 -9.29 2.45 -9.77
C VAL A 70 -8.45 1.33 -10.35
N THR A 71 -7.78 0.57 -9.50
CA THR A 71 -6.78 -0.42 -9.88
C THR A 71 -7.33 -1.53 -10.76
N LEU A 72 -8.50 -2.09 -10.42
CA LEU A 72 -9.13 -3.14 -11.26
C LEU A 72 -9.42 -2.65 -12.67
N SER A 73 -9.90 -1.41 -12.81
CA SER A 73 -10.13 -0.83 -14.13
C SER A 73 -8.83 -0.65 -14.93
N ILE A 74 -7.73 -0.30 -14.26
CA ILE A 74 -6.41 -0.19 -14.91
C ILE A 74 -5.95 -1.59 -15.37
N ILE A 75 -5.99 -2.58 -14.49
CA ILE A 75 -5.55 -3.96 -14.78
C ILE A 75 -6.32 -4.53 -15.98
N LYS A 76 -7.66 -4.42 -15.97
CA LYS A 76 -8.52 -4.88 -17.09
C LYS A 76 -8.13 -4.28 -18.43
N ASN A 77 -7.71 -3.01 -18.43
CA ASN A 77 -7.35 -2.28 -19.64
C ASN A 77 -5.84 -2.32 -19.94
N THR A 78 -5.06 -3.03 -19.12
CA THR A 78 -3.64 -3.27 -19.36
C THR A 78 -3.51 -4.63 -20.05
N ARG A 79 -2.95 -4.62 -21.25
CA ARG A 79 -2.54 -5.86 -21.93
C ARG A 79 -1.09 -6.12 -21.54
N ASP A 80 -0.76 -7.37 -21.25
CA ASP A 80 0.62 -7.80 -21.16
C ASP A 80 1.22 -7.68 -22.57
N ASP A 81 2.02 -6.65 -22.77
CA ASP A 81 2.85 -6.50 -23.95
C ASP A 81 4.32 -6.56 -23.50
N ASP A 82 5.17 -7.13 -24.36
CA ASP A 82 6.60 -7.31 -24.08
C ASP A 82 7.41 -5.98 -24.05
N ASN A 83 6.73 -4.83 -24.04
CA ASN A 83 7.35 -3.50 -24.14
C ASN A 83 7.79 -2.90 -22.79
N GLY A 84 7.88 -3.73 -21.73
CA GLY A 84 8.29 -3.28 -20.40
C GLY A 84 7.13 -2.80 -19.51
N PRO A 85 7.42 -2.30 -18.31
CA PRO A 85 6.39 -1.94 -17.35
C PRO A 85 5.56 -0.74 -17.83
N ARG A 86 4.26 -0.86 -17.65
CA ARG A 86 3.31 0.20 -17.95
C ARG A 86 3.15 1.13 -16.75
N LYS A 87 3.49 2.39 -16.96
CA LYS A 87 3.42 3.46 -15.96
C LYS A 87 2.21 4.35 -16.25
N VAL A 88 1.24 4.36 -15.36
CA VAL A 88 0.04 5.19 -15.49
C VAL A 88 -0.24 5.96 -14.21
N TYR A 89 -0.77 7.18 -14.34
CA TYR A 89 -1.32 7.93 -13.22
C TYR A 89 -2.79 8.29 -13.49
N TYR A 90 -3.53 8.50 -12.43
CA TYR A 90 -4.95 8.85 -12.50
C TYR A 90 -5.33 9.95 -11.51
N ASN A 91 -6.40 10.65 -11.84
CA ASN A 91 -7.13 11.52 -10.94
C ASN A 91 -8.61 11.27 -11.21
N GLU A 92 -9.22 10.42 -10.39
CA GLU A 92 -10.51 9.83 -10.65
C GLU A 92 -11.38 9.78 -9.39
N THR A 93 -12.70 9.92 -9.57
CA THR A 93 -13.66 9.73 -8.49
C THR A 93 -14.03 8.26 -8.37
N VAL A 94 -13.95 7.73 -7.16
CA VAL A 94 -14.49 6.42 -6.79
C VAL A 94 -15.73 6.60 -5.91
N TYR A 95 -16.60 5.59 -5.92
CA TYR A 95 -17.90 5.63 -5.27
C TYR A 95 -18.00 4.50 -4.27
N ARG A 96 -18.25 4.82 -3.01
CA ARG A 96 -18.31 3.83 -1.92
C ARG A 96 -19.51 4.10 -1.03
N THR A 97 -20.00 3.06 -0.38
CA THR A 97 -20.94 3.21 0.72
C THR A 97 -20.15 3.49 2.01
N GLY A 98 -20.57 4.50 2.76
CA GLY A 98 -19.95 4.87 4.04
C GLY A 98 -20.03 3.74 5.06
N LYS A 99 -19.02 3.66 5.94
CA LYS A 99 -19.04 2.70 7.04
C LYS A 99 -19.98 3.20 8.14
N GLY A 100 -21.11 2.53 8.30
CA GLY A 100 -22.01 2.74 9.44
C GLY A 100 -23.25 3.60 9.20
N ASP A 101 -23.31 4.36 8.10
CA ASP A 101 -24.46 5.24 7.78
C ASP A 101 -25.15 4.94 6.43
N ASP A 102 -24.63 3.95 5.69
CA ASP A 102 -25.10 3.55 4.35
C ASP A 102 -25.19 4.70 3.33
N THR A 103 -24.58 5.84 3.59
CA THR A 103 -24.53 6.98 2.66
C THR A 103 -23.58 6.71 1.50
N PHE A 104 -23.91 7.25 0.33
CA PHE A 104 -23.04 7.18 -0.82
C PHE A 104 -21.99 8.29 -0.77
N GLN A 105 -20.75 7.91 -0.96
CA GLN A 105 -19.61 8.82 -0.92
C GLN A 105 -18.91 8.88 -2.27
N GLU A 106 -18.64 10.09 -2.73
CA GLU A 106 -17.75 10.37 -3.86
C GLU A 106 -16.39 10.76 -3.31
N ILE A 107 -15.39 9.93 -3.62
CA ILE A 107 -14.03 10.13 -3.11
C ILE A 107 -13.10 10.39 -4.29
N MET A 108 -12.55 11.59 -4.36
CA MET A 108 -11.50 11.92 -5.32
C MET A 108 -10.20 11.22 -4.93
N GLN A 109 -9.66 10.40 -5.83
CA GLN A 109 -8.39 9.71 -5.67
C GLN A 109 -7.39 10.13 -6.76
N THR A 110 -6.19 10.50 -6.34
CA THR A 110 -5.05 10.70 -7.23
C THR A 110 -4.00 9.65 -6.91
N GLY A 111 -3.51 8.94 -7.91
CA GLY A 111 -2.52 7.89 -7.69
C GLY A 111 -1.80 7.50 -8.97
N LEU A 112 -0.88 6.56 -8.82
CA LEU A 112 -0.13 5.96 -9.92
C LEU A 112 -0.09 4.44 -9.77
N GLU A 113 0.06 3.77 -10.91
CA GLU A 113 0.26 2.32 -10.99
C GLU A 113 1.42 2.02 -11.94
N CYS A 114 2.31 1.14 -11.52
CA CYS A 114 3.36 0.57 -12.35
C CYS A 114 3.09 -0.93 -12.48
N ILE A 115 2.83 -1.42 -13.69
CA ILE A 115 2.30 -2.77 -13.93
C ILE A 115 3.16 -3.47 -14.97
N GLY A 116 3.43 -4.75 -14.78
CA GLY A 116 4.20 -5.59 -15.68
C GLY A 116 5.37 -6.26 -14.97
N ASN A 117 6.40 -6.60 -15.72
CA ASN A 117 7.62 -7.17 -15.16
C ASN A 117 8.42 -6.05 -14.43
N LEU A 118 8.26 -5.99 -13.11
CA LEU A 118 8.87 -4.97 -12.26
C LEU A 118 10.20 -5.47 -11.71
N ASP A 119 11.23 -4.66 -11.85
CA ASP A 119 12.49 -4.83 -11.14
C ASP A 119 12.53 -3.98 -9.85
N PHE A 120 13.61 -4.09 -9.13
CA PHE A 120 13.79 -3.34 -7.88
C PHE A 120 13.76 -1.81 -8.07
N TYR A 121 14.21 -1.30 -9.23
CA TYR A 121 14.17 0.13 -9.51
C TYR A 121 12.73 0.66 -9.55
N HIS A 122 11.81 -0.10 -10.13
CA HIS A 122 10.40 0.30 -10.18
C HIS A 122 9.76 0.36 -8.80
N ILE A 123 10.13 -0.57 -7.90
CA ILE A 123 9.70 -0.55 -6.49
C ILE A 123 10.21 0.72 -5.80
N TYR A 124 11.52 0.98 -5.93
CA TYR A 124 12.12 2.20 -5.40
C TYR A 124 11.45 3.47 -5.95
N GLU A 125 11.23 3.54 -7.27
CA GLU A 125 10.63 4.71 -7.94
C GLU A 125 9.23 5.02 -7.38
N VAL A 126 8.38 4.00 -7.21
CA VAL A 126 7.03 4.18 -6.65
C VAL A 126 7.09 4.75 -5.23
N ILE A 127 8.00 4.25 -4.39
CA ILE A 127 8.15 4.73 -3.01
C ILE A 127 8.76 6.14 -2.98
N ALA A 128 9.75 6.41 -3.82
CA ALA A 128 10.32 7.74 -3.98
C ALA A 128 9.26 8.76 -4.44
N LEU A 129 8.35 8.35 -5.34
CA LEU A 129 7.20 9.17 -5.76
C LEU A 129 6.17 9.33 -4.64
N ALA A 130 5.97 8.34 -3.76
CA ALA A 130 5.12 8.48 -2.59
C ALA A 130 5.67 9.55 -1.62
N VAL A 131 6.96 9.52 -1.32
CA VAL A 131 7.66 10.55 -0.50
C VAL A 131 7.51 11.94 -1.13
N GLN A 132 7.82 12.07 -2.42
CA GLN A 132 7.74 13.34 -3.15
C GLN A 132 6.29 13.85 -3.25
N SER A 133 5.31 12.95 -3.38
CA SER A 133 3.89 13.31 -3.41
C SER A 133 3.43 13.89 -2.09
N LEU A 134 3.81 13.28 -0.97
CA LEU A 134 3.53 13.81 0.36
C LEU A 134 4.18 15.19 0.55
N GLY A 135 5.45 15.32 0.17
CA GLY A 135 6.17 16.60 0.23
C GLY A 135 5.57 17.69 -0.65
N ALA A 136 4.93 17.34 -1.78
CA ALA A 136 4.21 18.28 -2.62
C ALA A 136 2.89 18.77 -2.01
N ILE A 137 2.31 18.00 -1.06
CA ILE A 137 1.07 18.33 -0.35
C ILE A 137 1.38 19.14 0.90
N SER A 138 2.31 18.68 1.73
CA SER A 138 2.66 19.30 3.01
C SER A 138 4.13 19.06 3.36
N PRO A 139 4.83 20.02 3.98
CA PRO A 139 6.16 19.79 4.54
C PRO A 139 6.13 18.87 5.77
N ASP A 140 4.99 18.77 6.46
CA ASP A 140 4.83 18.01 7.71
C ASP A 140 4.16 16.66 7.43
N TYR A 141 4.91 15.75 6.86
CA TYR A 141 4.45 14.40 6.55
C TYR A 141 5.38 13.33 7.13
N VAL A 142 4.86 12.10 7.15
CA VAL A 142 5.60 10.86 7.45
C VAL A 142 5.17 9.81 6.44
N LEU A 143 6.12 9.01 5.96
CA LEU A 143 5.85 7.79 5.21
C LEU A 143 6.30 6.60 6.06
N ASP A 144 5.34 5.80 6.53
CA ASP A 144 5.62 4.53 7.21
C ASP A 144 5.70 3.42 6.18
N VAL A 145 6.73 2.60 6.29
CA VAL A 145 7.03 1.50 5.37
C VAL A 145 7.14 0.19 6.14
N SER A 146 6.58 -0.87 5.59
CA SER A 146 6.66 -2.24 6.09
C SER A 146 7.04 -3.19 4.96
N HIS A 147 7.41 -4.42 5.31
CA HIS A 147 7.71 -5.48 4.35
C HIS A 147 6.98 -6.77 4.73
N MET A 148 5.97 -7.15 3.95
CA MET A 148 5.12 -8.31 4.25
C MET A 148 5.90 -9.64 4.30
N GLY A 149 7.01 -9.74 3.54
CA GLY A 149 7.91 -10.89 3.60
C GLY A 149 8.68 -11.00 4.92
N LEU A 150 9.01 -9.89 5.59
CA LEU A 150 9.59 -9.90 6.94
C LEU A 150 8.54 -10.33 7.97
N VAL A 151 7.35 -9.74 7.91
CA VAL A 151 6.24 -10.06 8.82
C VAL A 151 5.90 -11.55 8.75
N SER A 152 5.68 -12.08 7.53
CA SER A 152 5.40 -13.50 7.35
C SER A 152 6.58 -14.39 7.73
N GLY A 153 7.81 -13.96 7.45
CA GLY A 153 9.01 -14.71 7.80
C GLY A 153 9.21 -14.84 9.31
N PHE A 154 8.88 -13.81 10.09
CA PHE A 154 8.91 -13.89 11.55
C PHE A 154 7.80 -14.78 12.10
N MET A 155 6.60 -14.75 11.54
CA MET A 155 5.52 -15.66 11.93
C MET A 155 5.88 -17.12 11.61
N GLU A 156 6.44 -17.39 10.44
CA GLU A 156 6.94 -18.73 10.05
C GLU A 156 8.05 -19.21 10.99
N ALA A 157 9.04 -18.34 11.30
CA ALA A 157 10.12 -18.67 12.23
C ALA A 157 9.62 -18.91 13.67
N ALA A 158 8.53 -18.25 14.05
CA ALA A 158 7.85 -18.44 15.31
C ALA A 158 6.98 -19.72 15.35
N GLY A 159 6.81 -20.43 14.23
CA GLY A 159 5.96 -21.61 14.14
C GLY A 159 4.46 -21.30 14.21
N VAL A 160 4.06 -20.07 13.89
CA VAL A 160 2.64 -19.67 13.83
C VAL A 160 1.98 -20.40 12.66
N ALA A 161 0.85 -21.06 12.88
CA ALA A 161 0.07 -21.69 11.83
C ALA A 161 -0.58 -20.62 10.93
N GLU A 162 -0.74 -20.90 9.63
CA GLU A 162 -1.30 -19.92 8.69
C GLU A 162 -2.71 -19.47 9.07
N GLU A 163 -3.51 -20.33 9.69
CA GLU A 163 -4.85 -20.04 10.21
C GLU A 163 -4.85 -18.99 11.33
N ASP A 164 -3.73 -18.86 12.05
CA ASP A 164 -3.54 -17.91 13.15
C ASP A 164 -2.96 -16.55 12.69
N TYR A 165 -2.51 -16.45 11.44
CA TYR A 165 -1.95 -15.21 10.89
C TYR A 165 -2.86 -13.98 11.07
N PRO A 166 -4.18 -14.06 10.83
CA PRO A 166 -5.07 -12.92 11.04
C PRO A 166 -5.06 -12.41 12.49
N THR A 167 -4.94 -13.32 13.47
CA THR A 167 -4.89 -12.96 14.90
C THR A 167 -3.61 -12.20 15.24
N VAL A 168 -2.46 -12.72 14.79
CA VAL A 168 -1.16 -12.08 15.01
C VAL A 168 -1.09 -10.72 14.27
N LEU A 169 -1.51 -10.66 13.02
CA LEU A 169 -1.56 -9.42 12.25
C LEU A 169 -2.49 -8.38 12.89
N GLY A 170 -3.65 -8.81 13.41
CA GLY A 170 -4.54 -7.92 14.16
C GLY A 170 -3.83 -7.27 15.36
N ALA A 171 -3.11 -8.06 16.16
CA ALA A 171 -2.33 -7.56 17.29
C ALA A 171 -1.20 -6.60 16.85
N VAL A 172 -0.52 -6.91 15.73
CA VAL A 172 0.53 -6.04 15.14
C VAL A 172 -0.07 -4.70 14.70
N ARG A 173 -1.17 -4.73 13.94
CA ARG A 173 -1.89 -3.54 13.46
C ARG A 173 -2.30 -2.61 14.61
N GLU A 174 -2.84 -3.19 15.67
CA GLU A 174 -3.32 -2.45 16.83
C GLU A 174 -2.21 -2.08 17.81
N LYS A 175 -0.96 -2.47 17.52
CA LYS A 175 0.20 -2.34 18.41
C LYS A 175 -0.08 -2.91 19.81
N ASN A 176 -0.82 -4.03 19.86
CA ASN A 176 -1.30 -4.65 21.09
C ASN A 176 -0.42 -5.81 21.53
N ALA A 177 0.67 -5.50 22.22
CA ALA A 177 1.59 -6.50 22.78
C ALA A 177 0.92 -7.44 23.81
N ALA A 178 -0.13 -6.98 24.51
CA ALA A 178 -0.84 -7.82 25.49
C ALA A 178 -1.66 -8.92 24.79
N ALA A 179 -2.35 -8.57 23.70
CA ALA A 179 -3.08 -9.57 22.89
C ALA A 179 -2.12 -10.61 22.29
N LEU A 180 -0.93 -10.17 21.85
CA LEU A 180 0.08 -11.07 21.30
C LEU A 180 0.63 -12.03 22.36
N ARG A 181 0.90 -11.57 23.60
CA ARG A 181 1.31 -12.43 24.71
C ARG A 181 0.25 -13.47 25.06
N ALA A 182 -1.01 -13.04 25.14
CA ALA A 182 -2.13 -13.96 25.39
C ALA A 182 -2.23 -15.05 24.30
N PHE A 183 -2.04 -14.68 23.03
CA PHE A 183 -1.94 -15.63 21.92
C PHE A 183 -0.76 -16.63 22.12
N CYS A 184 0.43 -16.12 22.46
CA CYS A 184 1.60 -16.98 22.70
C CYS A 184 1.36 -17.97 23.86
N GLU A 185 0.72 -17.53 24.95
CA GLU A 185 0.36 -18.38 26.08
C GLU A 185 -0.65 -19.43 25.66
N GLU A 186 -1.71 -19.08 24.96
CA GLU A 186 -2.74 -20.00 24.46
C GLU A 186 -2.15 -21.09 23.55
N LYS A 187 -1.22 -20.71 22.68
CA LYS A 187 -0.56 -21.64 21.74
C LYS A 187 0.64 -22.36 22.36
N GLY A 188 1.01 -22.10 23.61
CA GLY A 188 2.15 -22.70 24.28
C GLY A 188 3.51 -22.36 23.64
N LEU A 189 3.64 -21.19 23.02
CA LEU A 189 4.88 -20.75 22.40
C LEU A 189 5.92 -20.39 23.46
N SER A 190 7.21 -20.67 23.17
CA SER A 190 8.28 -20.34 24.09
C SER A 190 8.44 -18.83 24.28
N GLY A 191 9.00 -18.39 25.39
CA GLY A 191 9.26 -16.98 25.66
C GLY A 191 10.17 -16.32 24.61
N THR A 192 11.11 -17.07 24.03
CA THR A 192 11.98 -16.57 22.94
C THR A 192 11.17 -16.30 21.67
N VAL A 193 10.24 -17.19 21.34
CA VAL A 193 9.33 -17.04 20.17
C VAL A 193 8.37 -15.87 20.39
N CYS A 194 7.80 -15.77 21.60
CA CYS A 194 6.95 -14.63 21.94
C CYS A 194 7.69 -13.30 21.80
N ALA A 195 8.94 -13.21 22.30
CA ALA A 195 9.77 -12.02 22.16
C ALA A 195 10.09 -11.65 20.68
N LEU A 196 10.23 -12.66 19.81
CA LEU A 196 10.40 -12.44 18.37
C LEU A 196 9.15 -11.80 17.75
N LEU A 197 7.96 -12.32 18.08
CA LEU A 197 6.69 -11.78 17.60
C LEU A 197 6.42 -10.38 18.18
N GLU A 198 6.77 -10.14 19.44
CA GLU A 198 6.65 -8.80 20.06
C GLU A 198 7.47 -7.73 19.34
N LYS A 199 8.57 -8.10 18.65
CA LYS A 199 9.30 -7.17 17.80
C LYS A 199 8.45 -6.61 16.69
N LEU A 200 7.55 -7.39 16.08
CA LEU A 200 6.63 -6.89 15.06
C LEU A 200 5.70 -5.79 15.59
N VAL A 201 5.25 -5.93 16.85
CA VAL A 201 4.35 -4.96 17.50
C VAL A 201 5.09 -3.69 17.93
N SER A 202 6.30 -3.85 18.46
CA SER A 202 7.08 -2.76 19.08
C SER A 202 7.98 -2.01 18.11
N THR A 203 8.27 -2.57 16.94
CA THR A 203 9.20 -1.96 15.98
C THR A 203 8.56 -0.76 15.30
N TYR A 204 9.10 0.41 15.64
CA TYR A 204 8.82 1.69 15.00
C TYR A 204 10.03 2.59 15.16
N GLY A 205 10.52 3.15 14.07
CA GLY A 205 11.67 4.06 14.15
C GLY A 205 12.23 4.46 12.80
N THR A 206 13.36 5.16 12.84
CA THR A 206 14.08 5.52 11.61
C THR A 206 14.55 4.26 10.88
N MET A 207 14.74 4.37 9.59
CA MET A 207 15.18 3.25 8.76
C MET A 207 16.46 2.61 9.32
N GLU A 208 17.45 3.41 9.75
CA GLU A 208 18.72 2.93 10.26
C GLU A 208 18.55 2.15 11.55
N THR A 209 17.91 2.75 12.55
CA THR A 209 17.70 2.12 13.86
C THR A 209 16.99 0.78 13.74
N VAL A 210 15.92 0.74 12.96
CA VAL A 210 15.12 -0.49 12.82
C VAL A 210 15.88 -1.56 12.04
N LEU A 211 16.58 -1.21 10.97
CA LEU A 211 17.39 -2.18 10.20
C LEU A 211 18.50 -2.80 11.02
N GLU A 212 19.18 -2.01 11.86
CA GLU A 212 20.22 -2.49 12.79
C GLU A 212 19.62 -3.46 13.83
N GLU A 213 18.47 -3.14 14.41
CA GLU A 213 17.78 -4.00 15.38
C GLU A 213 17.30 -5.32 14.77
N LEU A 214 16.87 -5.31 13.52
CA LEU A 214 16.34 -6.50 12.85
C LEU A 214 17.40 -7.40 12.25
N ALA A 215 18.56 -6.86 11.87
CA ALA A 215 19.62 -7.61 11.21
C ALA A 215 19.99 -8.95 11.90
N PRO A 216 20.16 -9.02 13.23
CA PRO A 216 20.47 -10.28 13.92
C PRO A 216 19.34 -11.30 13.84
N LEU A 217 18.08 -10.85 13.71
CA LEU A 217 16.89 -11.70 13.69
C LEU A 217 16.64 -12.30 12.30
N CYS A 218 17.22 -11.71 11.26
CA CYS A 218 16.99 -12.08 9.86
C CYS A 218 17.97 -13.15 9.32
N VAL A 219 18.88 -13.64 10.14
CA VAL A 219 19.95 -14.58 9.72
C VAL A 219 19.42 -16.02 9.52
N GLY A 220 18.37 -16.41 10.25
CA GLY A 220 17.93 -17.80 10.37
C GLY A 220 17.11 -18.35 9.18
N GLY A 221 16.45 -17.51 8.39
CA GLY A 221 15.56 -17.91 7.32
C GLY A 221 15.91 -17.27 5.98
N LYS A 222 15.86 -18.05 4.89
CA LYS A 222 16.14 -17.52 3.53
C LYS A 222 15.17 -16.38 3.17
N LYS A 223 13.88 -16.60 3.35
CA LYS A 223 12.81 -15.65 3.03
C LYS A 223 12.95 -14.34 3.84
N THR A 224 13.19 -14.47 5.13
CA THR A 224 13.36 -13.31 6.03
C THR A 224 14.59 -12.49 5.65
N ARG A 225 15.70 -13.17 5.31
CA ARG A 225 16.93 -12.51 4.88
C ARG A 225 16.74 -11.78 3.55
N GLU A 226 16.14 -12.41 2.54
CA GLU A 226 15.85 -11.77 1.24
C GLU A 226 14.97 -10.53 1.41
N ALA A 227 13.95 -10.62 2.24
CA ALA A 227 13.06 -9.49 2.55
C ALA A 227 13.78 -8.36 3.29
N TRP A 228 14.69 -8.70 4.22
CA TRP A 228 15.52 -7.70 4.91
C TRP A 228 16.51 -7.02 3.95
N GLU A 229 17.15 -7.81 3.08
CA GLU A 229 18.08 -7.28 2.06
C GLU A 229 17.37 -6.32 1.10
N GLU A 230 16.14 -6.66 0.66
CA GLU A 230 15.32 -5.79 -0.19
C GLU A 230 14.96 -4.49 0.53
N LEU A 231 14.50 -4.57 1.78
CA LEU A 231 14.16 -3.39 2.58
C LEU A 231 15.39 -2.52 2.86
N ASN A 232 16.52 -3.13 3.22
CA ASN A 232 17.78 -2.42 3.48
C ASN A 232 18.27 -1.68 2.21
N ARG A 233 18.21 -2.34 1.06
CA ARG A 233 18.58 -1.73 -0.23
C ARG A 233 17.68 -0.55 -0.57
N LEU A 234 16.37 -0.66 -0.33
CA LEU A 234 15.42 0.44 -0.51
C LEU A 234 15.80 1.64 0.37
N CYS A 235 16.01 1.41 1.66
CA CYS A 235 16.38 2.45 2.63
C CYS A 235 17.68 3.16 2.25
N GLN A 236 18.68 2.41 1.80
CA GLN A 236 19.95 2.98 1.32
C GLN A 236 19.74 3.90 0.12
N LEU A 237 18.92 3.50 -0.86
CA LEU A 237 18.62 4.33 -2.03
C LEU A 237 17.81 5.59 -1.66
N LEU A 238 16.82 5.46 -0.78
CA LEU A 238 16.06 6.63 -0.31
C LEU A 238 16.97 7.64 0.38
N LYS A 239 17.87 7.17 1.25
CA LYS A 239 18.87 8.01 1.93
C LYS A 239 19.83 8.67 0.94
N ALA A 240 20.41 7.91 0.03
CA ALA A 240 21.35 8.40 -0.97
C ALA A 240 20.74 9.50 -1.88
N ASN A 241 19.42 9.49 -2.06
CA ASN A 241 18.70 10.48 -2.86
C ASN A 241 18.00 11.57 -2.02
N GLY A 242 18.32 11.68 -0.70
CA GLY A 242 17.77 12.72 0.17
C GLY A 242 16.26 12.57 0.45
N LEU A 243 15.71 11.36 0.35
CA LEU A 243 14.30 11.05 0.56
C LEU A 243 14.03 10.31 1.88
N GLY A 244 15.07 10.08 2.69
CA GLY A 244 14.98 9.23 3.87
C GLY A 244 14.49 9.89 5.15
N ASP A 245 14.61 11.20 5.30
CA ASP A 245 14.43 11.92 6.59
C ASP A 245 13.05 11.75 7.22
N LYS A 246 12.02 11.51 6.41
CA LYS A 246 10.62 11.38 6.84
C LYS A 246 10.05 10.00 6.55
N VAL A 247 10.92 9.01 6.34
CA VAL A 247 10.56 7.61 6.15
C VAL A 247 10.88 6.84 7.42
N TYR A 248 9.88 6.12 7.93
CA TYR A 248 9.98 5.29 9.13
C TYR A 248 9.63 3.86 8.78
N LEU A 249 10.17 2.91 9.51
CA LEU A 249 9.78 1.52 9.42
C LEU A 249 8.77 1.22 10.53
N ASP A 250 7.60 0.69 10.13
CA ASP A 250 6.49 0.36 11.04
C ASP A 250 5.75 -0.87 10.52
N PHE A 251 5.84 -1.99 11.24
CA PHE A 251 5.17 -3.22 10.84
C PHE A 251 3.66 -3.21 11.12
N SER A 252 3.14 -2.20 11.85
CA SER A 252 1.69 -1.99 11.93
C SER A 252 1.08 -1.48 10.62
N VAL A 253 1.90 -0.99 9.69
CA VAL A 253 1.50 -0.79 8.30
C VAL A 253 1.38 -2.15 7.65
N GLU A 254 0.19 -2.70 7.70
CA GLU A 254 -0.11 -3.96 7.06
C GLU A 254 -0.80 -3.77 5.71
N GLY A 255 -0.55 -4.72 4.82
CA GLY A 255 -1.38 -4.99 3.67
C GLY A 255 -2.04 -6.35 3.84
N ASP A 256 -3.15 -6.58 3.18
CA ASP A 256 -3.70 -7.92 3.06
C ASP A 256 -2.62 -8.83 2.44
N MET A 257 -2.20 -9.86 3.18
CA MET A 257 -1.16 -10.80 2.74
C MET A 257 -1.57 -11.63 1.53
N SER A 258 -2.86 -11.75 1.27
CA SER A 258 -3.37 -12.34 0.02
C SER A 258 -3.14 -11.43 -1.17
N TYR A 259 -3.08 -10.13 -0.94
CA TYR A 259 -2.98 -9.08 -1.94
C TYR A 259 -1.55 -8.53 -2.13
N TYR A 260 -0.83 -8.28 -1.02
CA TYR A 260 0.54 -7.75 -1.05
C TYR A 260 1.58 -8.83 -0.74
N SER A 261 2.73 -8.78 -1.41
CA SER A 261 3.80 -9.77 -1.25
C SER A 261 5.12 -9.21 -0.73
N GLY A 262 5.34 -7.92 -0.88
CA GLY A 262 6.60 -7.25 -0.58
C GLY A 262 6.40 -6.00 0.25
N ILE A 263 7.00 -4.91 -0.20
CA ILE A 263 6.94 -3.63 0.49
C ILE A 263 5.53 -3.05 0.41
N VAL A 264 5.05 -2.56 1.56
CA VAL A 264 3.81 -1.79 1.71
C VAL A 264 4.13 -0.49 2.43
N PHE A 265 3.34 0.55 2.18
CA PHE A 265 3.58 1.85 2.78
C PHE A 265 2.29 2.64 3.02
N ARG A 266 2.33 3.53 3.99
CA ARG A 266 1.23 4.44 4.32
C ARG A 266 1.77 5.82 4.67
N GLY A 267 1.19 6.84 4.05
CA GLY A 267 1.58 8.23 4.23
C GLY A 267 0.60 9.01 5.11
N PHE A 268 1.14 9.82 5.99
CA PHE A 268 0.39 10.65 6.92
C PHE A 268 0.82 12.11 6.78
N ILE A 269 -0.12 13.02 7.03
CA ILE A 269 0.13 14.45 7.18
C ILE A 269 -0.23 14.83 8.61
N LYS A 270 0.66 15.53 9.32
CA LYS A 270 0.54 15.83 10.75
C LYS A 270 -0.79 16.50 11.13
N SER A 271 -1.35 17.32 10.26
CA SER A 271 -2.61 18.01 10.49
C SER A 271 -3.87 17.16 10.28
N LEU A 272 -3.73 15.91 9.81
CA LEU A 272 -4.83 15.02 9.49
C LEU A 272 -4.76 13.77 10.36
N SER A 273 -5.93 13.31 10.86
CA SER A 273 -6.02 12.13 11.73
C SER A 273 -5.97 10.80 10.99
N ALA A 274 -6.11 10.82 9.67
CA ALA A 274 -6.12 9.61 8.84
C ALA A 274 -4.94 9.58 7.86
N GLY A 275 -4.53 8.38 7.44
CA GLY A 275 -3.60 8.21 6.35
C GLY A 275 -4.16 8.78 5.05
N VAL A 276 -3.34 9.53 4.32
CA VAL A 276 -3.72 10.23 3.08
C VAL A 276 -3.20 9.54 1.82
N LEU A 277 -2.25 8.62 1.97
CA LEU A 277 -1.61 7.87 0.90
C LEU A 277 -1.36 6.45 1.36
N SER A 278 -1.52 5.47 0.47
CA SER A 278 -1.15 4.09 0.73
C SER A 278 -0.83 3.36 -0.57
N GLY A 279 0.00 2.33 -0.49
CA GLY A 279 0.34 1.49 -1.63
C GLY A 279 1.22 0.31 -1.22
N GLY A 280 1.60 -0.49 -2.22
CA GLY A 280 2.49 -1.62 -2.00
C GLY A 280 2.65 -2.50 -3.23
N LEU A 281 3.60 -3.44 -3.15
CA LEU A 281 3.87 -4.43 -4.18
C LEU A 281 2.83 -5.56 -4.11
N ARG A 282 2.04 -5.71 -5.18
CA ARG A 282 0.98 -6.72 -5.28
C ARG A 282 1.52 -8.06 -5.78
N ARG A 283 0.85 -9.15 -5.39
CA ARG A 283 1.16 -10.48 -5.91
C ARG A 283 0.75 -10.60 -7.38
N SER A 284 1.65 -11.13 -8.22
CA SER A 284 1.38 -11.34 -9.66
C SER A 284 0.32 -12.42 -9.93
N SER A 285 0.11 -13.37 -9.00
CA SER A 285 -0.89 -14.44 -9.12
C SER A 285 -2.34 -13.95 -8.98
N SER A 286 -2.54 -12.75 -8.49
CA SER A 286 -3.87 -12.15 -8.27
C SER A 286 -4.47 -11.52 -9.55
N LEU A 287 -3.79 -11.58 -10.69
CA LEU A 287 -4.11 -10.85 -11.92
C LEU A 287 -4.61 -11.73 -13.08
N ARG A 288 -5.15 -12.93 -12.77
CA ARG A 288 -5.67 -13.84 -13.81
C ARG A 288 -7.18 -13.78 -13.96
#